data_4811e7f6fba12bf7b338a5174f2fd1eb
#
_entry.id   4811e7f6fba12bf7b338a5174f2fd1eb
#
_cell.length_a   1.000
_cell.length_b   1.000
_cell.length_c   1.000
_cell.angle_alpha   90.00
_cell.angle_beta   90.00
_cell.angle_gamma   90.00
#
_symmetry.space_group_name_H-M   'P 1'
#
loop_
_entity.id
_entity.type
_entity.pdbx_description
1 polymer ?
#
loop_
_entity_poly.entity_id
_entity_poly.type
_entity_poly.pdbx_seq_one_letter_code
_entity_poly.pdbx_strand_id
1 'polypeptide(L)'
;MIHAGNAITVQMLADGIAEFRFDLQGESVNKFNRATIEDFQAAIAAVKANNDIKGLIVTSGKSTFIVGADITEFGENFAQGEKAIVDWAMPVHDIFNSFEDLELPKVAAIN
;
A
#
# COMPACT_ATOMS: atom_id res chain seq x y z
N MET A 1 0.61 6.21 16.59
CA MET A 1 -0.01 5.52 15.41
C MET A 1 -0.58 6.56 14.46
N ILE A 2 -0.08 6.62 13.26
CA ILE A 2 -0.50 7.61 12.24
C ILE A 2 -1.69 7.07 11.45
N HIS A 3 -1.66 5.78 11.12
CA HIS A 3 -2.72 5.09 10.40
C HIS A 3 -2.82 3.65 10.88
N ALA A 4 -4.03 3.17 11.08
CA ALA A 4 -4.29 1.79 11.47
C ALA A 4 -5.46 1.26 10.63
N GLY A 5 -5.13 0.59 9.54
CA GLY A 5 -6.08 -0.02 8.63
C GLY A 5 -6.04 -1.53 8.65
N ASN A 6 -6.89 -2.14 7.84
CA ASN A 6 -7.01 -3.60 7.77
C ASN A 6 -5.83 -4.28 7.07
N ALA A 7 -5.10 -3.54 6.26
CA ALA A 7 -3.96 -4.06 5.49
C ALA A 7 -2.65 -3.34 5.82
N ILE A 8 -2.72 -2.10 6.29
CA ILE A 8 -1.54 -1.24 6.46
C ILE A 8 -1.63 -0.51 7.78
N THR A 9 -0.51 -0.47 8.50
CA THR A 9 -0.33 0.39 9.66
C THR A 9 0.84 1.32 9.41
N VAL A 10 0.74 2.56 9.90
CA VAL A 10 1.82 3.54 9.84
C VAL A 10 2.08 4.05 11.25
N GLN A 11 3.31 3.92 11.73
CA GLN A 11 3.69 4.41 13.06
C GLN A 11 5.04 5.11 13.03
N MET A 12 5.19 6.10 13.89
CA MET A 12 6.47 6.77 14.05
C MET A 12 7.45 5.86 14.79
N LEU A 13 8.65 5.76 14.25
CA LEU A 13 9.81 5.22 14.92
C LEU A 13 10.64 6.39 15.47
N ALA A 14 11.95 6.20 15.60
CA ALA A 14 12.85 7.27 16.06
C ALA A 14 13.21 8.23 14.93
N ASP A 15 13.56 9.46 15.28
CA ASP A 15 14.19 10.45 14.38
C ASP A 15 13.35 10.86 13.17
N GLY A 16 12.02 10.84 13.31
CA GLY A 16 11.13 11.23 12.23
C GLY A 16 10.93 10.17 11.14
N ILE A 17 11.42 8.97 11.35
CA ILE A 17 11.20 7.84 10.44
C ILE A 17 9.89 7.15 10.81
N ALA A 18 9.02 6.95 9.83
CA ALA A 18 7.78 6.19 10.01
C ALA A 18 7.88 4.82 9.34
N GLU A 19 7.35 3.81 10.01
CA GLU A 19 7.20 2.46 9.44
C GLU A 19 5.84 2.37 8.75
N PHE A 20 5.88 2.08 7.45
CA PHE A 20 4.72 1.83 6.60
C PHE A 20 4.64 0.32 6.40
N ARG A 21 3.82 -0.35 7.22
CA ARG A 21 3.84 -1.80 7.37
C ARG A 21 2.63 -2.44 6.70
N PHE A 22 2.90 -3.33 5.77
CA PHE A 22 1.87 -4.18 5.16
C PHE A 22 1.66 -5.43 6.02
N ASP A 23 0.43 -5.63 6.46
CA ASP A 23 0.04 -6.81 7.25
C ASP A 23 -1.46 -7.04 7.07
N LEU A 24 -1.82 -7.61 5.92
CA LEU A 24 -3.22 -7.82 5.54
C LEU A 24 -3.91 -8.80 6.51
N GLN A 25 -4.90 -8.31 7.23
CA GLN A 25 -5.60 -9.09 8.23
C GLN A 25 -6.40 -10.22 7.59
N GLY A 26 -6.36 -11.40 8.21
CA GLY A 26 -7.09 -12.57 7.74
C GLY A 26 -6.42 -13.34 6.60
N GLU A 27 -5.24 -12.91 6.14
CA GLU A 27 -4.50 -13.57 5.07
C GLU A 27 -3.10 -13.95 5.52
N SER A 28 -2.56 -15.02 4.97
CA SER A 28 -1.20 -15.47 5.29
C SER A 28 -0.11 -14.69 4.58
N VAL A 29 -0.47 -13.98 3.51
CA VAL A 29 0.45 -13.17 2.70
C VAL A 29 -0.14 -11.79 2.43
N ASN A 30 0.73 -10.83 2.13
CA ASN A 30 0.30 -9.53 1.63
C ASN A 30 0.06 -9.60 0.14
N LYS A 31 -1.08 -9.11 -0.30
CA LYS A 31 -1.41 -9.02 -1.72
C LYS A 31 -2.23 -7.76 -1.98
N PHE A 32 -2.16 -7.25 -3.20
CA PHE A 32 -2.96 -6.10 -3.60
C PHE A 32 -4.32 -6.57 -4.08
N ASN A 33 -5.25 -6.71 -3.14
CA ASN A 33 -6.68 -6.84 -3.43
C ASN A 33 -7.32 -5.46 -3.25
N ARG A 34 -8.64 -5.38 -3.43
CA ARG A 34 -9.38 -4.12 -3.29
C ARG A 34 -9.19 -3.49 -1.91
N ALA A 35 -9.29 -4.27 -0.86
CA ALA A 35 -9.15 -3.79 0.52
C ALA A 35 -7.75 -3.21 0.77
N THR A 36 -6.70 -3.87 0.27
CA THR A 36 -5.32 -3.37 0.40
C THR A 36 -5.12 -2.07 -0.38
N ILE A 37 -5.67 -1.98 -1.59
CA ILE A 37 -5.56 -0.78 -2.43
C ILE A 37 -6.26 0.41 -1.77
N GLU A 38 -7.46 0.22 -1.24
CA GLU A 38 -8.19 1.27 -0.53
C GLU A 38 -7.45 1.73 0.72
N ASP A 39 -6.91 0.79 1.49
CA ASP A 39 -6.13 1.09 2.69
C ASP A 39 -4.80 1.76 2.34
N PHE A 40 -4.17 1.37 1.25
CA PHE A 40 -2.96 2.01 0.74
C PHE A 40 -3.20 3.49 0.45
N GLN A 41 -4.29 3.79 -0.23
CA GLN A 41 -4.69 5.18 -0.51
C GLN A 41 -4.90 5.98 0.79
N ALA A 42 -5.59 5.41 1.76
CA ALA A 42 -5.84 6.06 3.05
C ALA A 42 -4.53 6.27 3.83
N ALA A 43 -3.63 5.29 3.82
CA ALA A 43 -2.34 5.38 4.49
C ALA A 43 -1.45 6.46 3.86
N ILE A 44 -1.42 6.56 2.53
CA ILE A 44 -0.69 7.61 1.82
C ILE A 44 -1.21 9.00 2.21
N ALA A 45 -2.53 9.17 2.27
CA ALA A 45 -3.14 10.43 2.66
C ALA A 45 -2.75 10.81 4.11
N ALA A 46 -2.72 9.84 5.02
CA ALA A 46 -2.32 10.07 6.41
C ALA A 46 -0.85 10.50 6.51
N VAL A 47 0.04 9.88 5.74
CA VAL A 47 1.45 10.26 5.68
C VAL A 47 1.61 11.66 5.13
N LYS A 48 0.92 11.98 4.04
CA LYS A 48 0.99 13.30 3.39
C LYS A 48 0.51 14.42 4.31
N ALA A 49 -0.45 14.14 5.18
CA ALA A 49 -0.98 15.11 6.13
C ALA A 49 -0.10 15.30 7.36
N ASN A 50 0.90 14.46 7.59
CA ASN A 50 1.75 14.50 8.78
C ASN A 50 3.12 15.12 8.44
N ASN A 51 3.35 16.33 8.95
CA ASN A 51 4.57 17.10 8.66
C ASN A 51 5.79 16.65 9.49
N ASP A 52 5.61 15.76 10.45
CA ASP A 52 6.69 15.30 11.33
C ASP A 52 7.46 14.11 10.74
N ILE A 53 6.95 13.51 9.65
CA ILE A 53 7.60 12.39 8.98
C ILE A 53 8.70 12.92 8.08
N LYS A 54 9.92 12.41 8.29
CA LYS A 54 11.11 12.78 7.49
C LYS A 54 11.53 11.68 6.52
N GLY A 55 11.05 10.46 6.71
CA GLY A 55 11.33 9.34 5.84
C GLY A 55 10.43 8.17 6.15
N LEU A 56 10.32 7.23 5.20
CA LEU A 56 9.52 6.01 5.35
C LEU A 56 10.37 4.76 5.18
N ILE A 57 10.08 3.76 6.01
CA ILE A 57 10.52 2.38 5.79
C ILE A 57 9.28 1.56 5.50
N VAL A 58 9.25 0.88 4.35
CA VAL A 58 8.16 -0.01 3.96
C VAL A 58 8.52 -1.42 4.39
N THR A 59 7.68 -2.03 5.21
CA THR A 59 7.94 -3.35 5.79
C THR A 59 6.76 -4.30 5.60
N SER A 60 6.95 -5.56 5.96
CA SER A 60 5.89 -6.57 6.02
C SER A 60 5.84 -7.18 7.41
N GLY A 61 4.64 -7.35 7.94
CA GLY A 61 4.39 -8.10 9.17
C GLY A 61 4.29 -9.61 8.94
N LYS A 62 4.46 -10.07 7.70
CA LYS A 62 4.36 -11.48 7.33
C LYS A 62 5.73 -12.05 6.98
N SER A 63 5.80 -13.37 6.76
CA SER A 63 7.05 -14.05 6.40
C SER A 63 7.57 -13.68 5.02
N THR A 64 6.67 -13.23 4.12
CA THR A 64 7.04 -12.71 2.81
C THR A 64 6.68 -11.23 2.72
N PHE A 65 7.29 -10.50 1.78
CA PHE A 65 7.04 -9.06 1.64
C PHE A 65 5.64 -8.82 1.05
N ILE A 66 5.51 -8.81 -0.25
CA ILE A 66 4.24 -8.67 -0.97
C ILE A 66 4.30 -9.63 -2.16
N VAL A 67 3.26 -10.46 -2.35
CA VAL A 67 3.29 -11.47 -3.41
C VAL A 67 2.71 -10.99 -4.74
N GLY A 68 2.10 -9.81 -4.77
CA GLY A 68 1.54 -9.21 -5.99
C GLY A 68 0.06 -8.95 -5.88
N ALA A 69 -0.62 -8.83 -7.03
CA ALA A 69 -2.05 -8.56 -7.08
C ALA A 69 -2.87 -9.84 -6.93
N ASP A 70 -4.14 -9.67 -6.49
CA ASP A 70 -5.06 -10.79 -6.34
C ASP A 70 -5.57 -11.22 -7.72
N ILE A 71 -5.16 -12.41 -8.17
CA ILE A 71 -5.52 -12.92 -9.49
C ILE A 71 -7.01 -13.23 -9.66
N THR A 72 -7.73 -13.49 -8.57
CA THR A 72 -9.18 -13.69 -8.65
C THR A 72 -9.91 -12.41 -9.00
N GLU A 73 -9.48 -11.27 -8.46
CA GLU A 73 -10.03 -9.96 -8.81
C GLU A 73 -9.64 -9.56 -10.25
N PHE A 74 -8.43 -9.91 -10.70
CA PHE A 74 -8.00 -9.72 -12.08
C PHE A 74 -8.88 -10.51 -13.05
N GLY A 75 -9.20 -11.76 -12.73
CA GLY A 75 -10.04 -12.60 -13.57
C GLY A 75 -11.39 -11.97 -13.88
N GLU A 76 -12.01 -11.35 -12.88
CA GLU A 76 -13.27 -10.62 -13.06
C GLU A 76 -13.12 -9.44 -14.02
N ASN A 77 -12.05 -8.67 -13.90
CA ASN A 77 -11.78 -7.52 -14.76
C ASN A 77 -11.49 -7.95 -16.20
N PHE A 78 -10.71 -9.00 -16.39
CA PHE A 78 -10.40 -9.53 -17.72
C PHE A 78 -11.65 -10.04 -18.44
N ALA A 79 -12.59 -10.63 -17.72
CA ALA A 79 -13.84 -11.13 -18.28
C ALA A 79 -14.74 -10.01 -18.81
N GLN A 80 -14.58 -8.77 -18.34
CA GLN A 80 -15.36 -7.61 -18.77
C GLN A 80 -14.76 -6.86 -19.97
N GLY A 81 -13.58 -7.26 -20.44
CA GLY A 81 -12.95 -6.69 -21.62
C GLY A 81 -11.90 -5.61 -21.33
N GLU A 82 -11.33 -5.09 -22.41
CA GLU A 82 -10.18 -4.16 -22.35
C GLU A 82 -10.50 -2.87 -21.61
N LYS A 83 -11.66 -2.26 -21.87
CA LYS A 83 -12.05 -1.01 -21.20
C LYS A 83 -12.13 -1.18 -19.69
N ALA A 84 -12.70 -2.29 -19.23
CA ALA A 84 -12.79 -2.57 -17.79
C ALA A 84 -11.40 -2.74 -17.15
N ILE A 85 -10.45 -3.33 -17.88
CA ILE A 85 -9.06 -3.48 -17.41
C ILE A 85 -8.41 -2.10 -17.27
N VAL A 86 -8.56 -1.23 -18.26
CA VAL A 86 -8.01 0.13 -18.22
C VAL A 86 -8.67 0.94 -17.11
N ASP A 87 -9.99 0.90 -16.98
CA ASP A 87 -10.73 1.63 -15.95
C ASP A 87 -10.36 1.17 -14.54
N TRP A 88 -9.93 -0.08 -14.38
CA TRP A 88 -9.42 -0.60 -13.10
C TRP A 88 -7.97 -0.19 -12.87
N ALA A 89 -7.11 -0.32 -13.87
CA ALA A 89 -5.67 -0.14 -13.74
C ALA A 89 -5.27 1.32 -13.54
N MET A 90 -5.91 2.27 -14.22
CA MET A 90 -5.53 3.68 -14.17
C MET A 90 -5.64 4.29 -12.76
N PRO A 91 -6.74 4.10 -12.02
CA PRO A 91 -6.79 4.60 -10.63
C PRO A 91 -5.76 3.96 -9.72
N VAL A 92 -5.45 2.67 -9.93
CA VAL A 92 -4.42 1.97 -9.14
C VAL A 92 -3.03 2.55 -9.44
N HIS A 93 -2.72 2.83 -10.70
CA HIS A 93 -1.48 3.51 -11.08
C HIS A 93 -1.37 4.88 -10.42
N ASP A 94 -2.45 5.64 -10.39
CA ASP A 94 -2.46 6.96 -9.73
C ASP A 94 -2.15 6.86 -8.23
N ILE A 95 -2.66 5.83 -7.56
CA ILE A 95 -2.38 5.59 -6.15
C ILE A 95 -0.90 5.28 -5.94
N PHE A 96 -0.31 4.39 -6.74
CA PHE A 96 1.12 4.09 -6.66
C PHE A 96 1.98 5.31 -6.96
N ASN A 97 1.60 6.10 -7.96
CA ASN A 97 2.31 7.34 -8.27
C ASN A 97 2.23 8.34 -7.12
N SER A 98 1.09 8.44 -6.44
CA SER A 98 0.96 9.33 -5.28
C SER A 98 1.89 8.92 -4.12
N PHE A 99 2.14 7.63 -3.96
CA PHE A 99 3.13 7.14 -2.98
C PHE A 99 4.55 7.51 -3.41
N GLU A 100 4.90 7.25 -4.67
CA GLU A 100 6.22 7.58 -5.22
C GLU A 100 6.50 9.08 -5.16
N ASP A 101 5.46 9.90 -5.39
CA ASP A 101 5.57 11.36 -5.43
C ASP A 101 5.62 12.02 -4.04
N LEU A 102 5.47 11.27 -2.96
CA LEU A 102 5.70 11.81 -1.62
C LEU A 102 7.10 12.37 -1.51
N GLU A 103 7.21 13.64 -1.10
CA GLU A 103 8.47 14.38 -1.03
C GLU A 103 9.31 14.00 0.21
N LEU A 104 9.65 12.71 0.32
CA LEU A 104 10.49 12.22 1.41
C LEU A 104 11.18 10.92 0.99
N PRO A 105 12.35 10.61 1.57
CA PRO A 105 13.06 9.36 1.31
C PRO A 105 12.22 8.14 1.70
N LYS A 106 12.24 7.12 0.86
CA LYS A 106 11.51 5.86 1.08
C LYS A 106 12.46 4.68 0.84
N VAL A 107 12.45 3.72 1.75
CA VAL A 107 13.24 2.49 1.65
C VAL A 107 12.32 1.29 1.88
N ALA A 108 12.38 0.30 1.00
CA ALA A 108 11.66 -0.95 1.17
C ALA A 108 12.58 -1.99 1.83
N ALA A 109 12.15 -2.51 2.98
CA ALA A 109 12.84 -3.59 3.69
C ALA A 109 12.19 -4.92 3.28
N ILE A 110 12.67 -5.49 2.19
CA ILE A 110 12.10 -6.71 1.60
C ILE A 110 12.63 -7.94 2.34
N ASN A 111 11.71 -8.78 2.81
CA ASN A 111 12.04 -10.02 3.53
C ASN A 111 11.61 -11.30 2.78
#